data_d77b2bbc4d2ab7a3a4ba17fdd8d650c2
#
_entry.id   d77b2bbc4d2ab7a3a4ba17fdd8d650c2
#
_cell.length_a   1.000
_cell.length_b   1.000
_cell.length_c   1.000
_cell.angle_alpha   90.00
_cell.angle_beta   90.00
_cell.angle_gamma   90.00
#
_symmetry.space_group_name_H-M   'P 1'
#
loop_
_entity.id
_entity.type
_entity.pdbx_description
1 polymer ?
#
loop_
_entity_poly.entity_id
_entity_poly.type
_entity_poly.pdbx_seq_one_letter_code
_entity_poly.pdbx_strand_id
1 'polypeptide(L)'
;MKLDHVSRIKDFDEKTIVSTAMVLMAAGYDTTAMTLAFAAYELAKKPDIQIKLQNEVDEAYAAAEGGIPDYNTIQNLPYLDQVIHETLRMHPVFNMTRTCVVPEYKVPGTNYTIKQDERIFINVSGIHSDPKFYPNPEEFNPDNFSKEAKSTRSP
;
A
#
# COMPACT_ATOMS: atom_id res chain seq x y z
N MET A 1 -21.63 29.14 -8.95
CA MET A 1 -21.29 28.51 -7.68
C MET A 1 -19.94 29.07 -7.27
N LYS A 2 -19.92 30.12 -6.42
CA LYS A 2 -18.72 30.84 -6.00
C LYS A 2 -17.92 29.98 -5.01
N LEU A 3 -16.62 29.92 -5.22
CA LEU A 3 -15.66 29.26 -4.35
C LEU A 3 -15.46 30.06 -3.03
N ASP A 4 -16.46 30.03 -2.15
CA ASP A 4 -16.38 30.67 -0.83
C ASP A 4 -15.55 29.82 0.20
N HIS A 5 -14.84 28.79 -0.25
CA HIS A 5 -14.00 27.95 0.61
C HIS A 5 -12.55 28.41 0.78
N VAL A 6 -12.11 29.44 0.05
CA VAL A 6 -10.70 29.90 0.11
C VAL A 6 -10.46 30.91 1.25
N SER A 7 -11.50 31.46 1.87
CA SER A 7 -11.36 32.48 2.93
C SER A 7 -11.17 31.95 4.36
N ARG A 8 -10.90 30.67 4.54
CA ARG A 8 -10.56 30.08 5.85
C ARG A 8 -9.13 29.52 5.91
N ILE A 9 -8.18 30.16 5.26
CA ILE A 9 -6.80 30.01 5.71
C ILE A 9 -6.70 30.86 6.98
N LYS A 10 -7.12 30.28 8.11
CA LYS A 10 -6.75 30.80 9.44
C LYS A 10 -5.23 30.92 9.43
N ASP A 11 -4.74 32.03 9.98
CA ASP A 11 -3.34 32.31 10.14
C ASP A 11 -2.58 31.03 10.54
N PHE A 12 -1.54 30.69 9.78
CA PHE A 12 -0.65 29.59 10.09
C PHE A 12 0.06 29.92 11.39
N ASP A 13 -0.53 29.52 12.51
CA ASP A 13 0.12 29.66 13.78
C ASP A 13 1.28 28.64 13.95
N GLU A 14 2.17 28.90 14.86
CA GLU A 14 3.34 28.05 15.14
C GLU A 14 2.92 26.61 15.45
N LYS A 15 1.81 26.42 16.17
CA LYS A 15 1.26 25.08 16.46
C LYS A 15 0.87 24.31 15.21
N THR A 16 0.21 24.98 14.27
CA THR A 16 -0.19 24.37 12.99
C THR A 16 1.02 23.97 12.18
N ILE A 17 2.06 24.82 12.12
CA ILE A 17 3.31 24.51 11.41
C ILE A 17 4.00 23.29 12.03
N VAL A 18 4.20 23.28 13.37
CA VAL A 18 4.84 22.18 14.08
C VAL A 18 4.04 20.88 13.94
N SER A 19 2.72 20.94 14.12
CA SER A 19 1.86 19.75 14.00
C SER A 19 1.90 19.17 12.58
N THR A 20 1.86 20.02 11.56
CA THR A 20 1.92 19.58 10.17
C THR A 20 3.27 18.96 9.84
N ALA A 21 4.37 19.57 10.30
CA ALA A 21 5.71 19.03 10.11
C ALA A 21 5.87 17.65 10.79
N MET A 22 5.39 17.50 12.02
CA MET A 22 5.42 16.22 12.75
C MET A 22 4.60 15.14 12.03
N VAL A 23 3.39 15.46 11.54
CA VAL A 23 2.56 14.51 10.79
C VAL A 23 3.23 14.09 9.48
N LEU A 24 3.82 15.03 8.75
CA LEU A 24 4.54 14.72 7.50
C LEU A 24 5.76 13.83 7.76
N MET A 25 6.53 14.11 8.82
CA MET A 25 7.67 13.27 9.22
C MET A 25 7.22 11.86 9.60
N ALA A 26 6.22 11.73 10.49
CA ALA A 26 5.71 10.42 10.91
C ALA A 26 5.12 9.64 9.74
N ALA A 27 4.30 10.27 8.92
CA ALA A 27 3.66 9.61 7.78
C ALA A 27 4.67 9.16 6.72
N GLY A 28 5.67 9.97 6.40
CA GLY A 28 6.65 9.66 5.35
C GLY A 28 7.77 8.73 5.81
N TYR A 29 8.20 8.83 7.07
CA TYR A 29 9.30 8.03 7.59
C TYR A 29 8.87 6.62 7.99
N ASP A 30 7.92 6.49 8.91
CA ASP A 30 7.58 5.20 9.51
C ASP A 30 7.00 4.22 8.49
N THR A 31 6.13 4.67 7.60
CA THR A 31 5.49 3.80 6.61
C THR A 31 6.51 3.21 5.64
N THR A 32 7.39 4.05 5.12
CA THR A 32 8.43 3.64 4.17
C THR A 32 9.47 2.74 4.85
N ALA A 33 9.93 3.12 6.03
CA ALA A 33 10.91 2.35 6.79
C ALA A 33 10.39 0.96 7.17
N MET A 34 9.15 0.84 7.62
CA MET A 34 8.51 -0.45 7.92
C MET A 34 8.40 -1.34 6.68
N THR A 35 7.94 -0.78 5.56
CA THR A 35 7.83 -1.54 4.31
C THR A 35 9.18 -2.08 3.85
N LEU A 36 10.22 -1.25 3.87
CA LEU A 36 11.58 -1.67 3.51
C LEU A 36 12.15 -2.73 4.47
N ALA A 37 11.92 -2.56 5.78
CA ALA A 37 12.38 -3.52 6.78
C ALA A 37 11.71 -4.89 6.61
N PHE A 38 10.40 -4.93 6.38
CA PHE A 38 9.70 -6.19 6.13
C PHE A 38 10.06 -6.80 4.78
N ALA A 39 10.26 -6.01 3.72
CA ALA A 39 10.75 -6.52 2.46
C ALA A 39 12.12 -7.18 2.61
N ALA A 40 13.06 -6.53 3.30
CA ALA A 40 14.38 -7.09 3.57
C ALA A 40 14.30 -8.38 4.43
N TYR A 41 13.42 -8.40 5.42
CA TYR A 41 13.19 -9.57 6.26
C TYR A 41 12.67 -10.78 5.46
N GLU A 42 11.66 -10.58 4.62
CA GLU A 42 11.10 -11.67 3.81
C GLU A 42 12.09 -12.15 2.73
N LEU A 43 12.81 -11.24 2.08
CA LEU A 43 13.86 -11.59 1.14
C LEU A 43 15.00 -12.39 1.79
N ALA A 44 15.40 -12.05 3.01
CA ALA A 44 16.42 -12.80 3.75
C ALA A 44 15.99 -14.23 4.08
N LYS A 45 14.69 -14.48 4.24
CA LYS A 45 14.13 -15.83 4.46
C LYS A 45 13.98 -16.65 3.18
N LYS A 46 13.95 -16.02 2.01
CA LYS A 46 13.65 -16.61 0.71
C LYS A 46 14.76 -16.26 -0.32
N PRO A 47 15.93 -16.93 -0.25
CA PRO A 47 17.07 -16.62 -1.13
C PRO A 47 16.78 -16.74 -2.62
N ASP A 48 15.88 -17.64 -3.01
CA ASP A 48 15.42 -17.81 -4.39
C ASP A 48 14.69 -16.56 -4.93
N ILE A 49 13.82 -15.98 -4.12
CA ILE A 49 13.11 -14.74 -4.44
C ILE A 49 14.09 -13.57 -4.49
N GLN A 50 15.02 -13.52 -3.55
CA GLN A 50 16.06 -12.49 -3.51
C GLN A 50 16.93 -12.51 -4.76
N ILE A 51 17.41 -13.69 -5.18
CA ILE A 51 18.22 -13.85 -6.39
C ILE A 51 17.43 -13.41 -7.64
N LYS A 52 16.17 -13.82 -7.74
CA LYS A 52 15.31 -13.43 -8.87
C LYS A 52 15.14 -11.91 -8.95
N LEU A 53 14.91 -11.24 -7.81
CA LEU A 53 14.82 -9.78 -7.75
C LEU A 53 16.15 -9.12 -8.10
N GLN A 54 17.25 -9.64 -7.58
CA GLN A 54 18.60 -9.13 -7.83
C GLN A 54 18.93 -9.18 -9.32
N ASN A 55 18.61 -10.30 -10.00
CA ASN A 55 18.84 -10.43 -11.43
C ASN A 55 18.06 -9.36 -12.23
N GLU A 56 16.79 -9.10 -11.90
CA GLU A 56 16.00 -8.04 -12.56
C GLU A 56 16.65 -6.66 -12.35
N VAL A 57 17.11 -6.37 -11.14
CA VAL A 57 17.76 -5.10 -10.82
C VAL A 57 19.10 -4.99 -11.55
N ASP A 58 19.93 -6.03 -11.53
CA ASP A 58 21.25 -6.05 -12.19
C ASP A 58 21.12 -5.89 -13.71
N GLU A 59 20.11 -6.50 -14.34
CA GLU A 59 19.80 -6.31 -15.75
C GLU A 59 19.42 -4.85 -16.06
N ALA A 60 18.61 -4.22 -15.21
CA ALA A 60 18.24 -2.81 -15.37
C ALA A 60 19.46 -1.87 -15.25
N TYR A 61 20.38 -2.17 -14.32
CA TYR A 61 21.63 -1.42 -14.19
C TYR A 61 22.57 -1.61 -15.38
N ALA A 62 22.67 -2.84 -15.89
CA ALA A 62 23.49 -3.15 -17.06
C ALA A 62 22.97 -2.49 -18.35
N ALA A 63 21.64 -2.32 -18.47
CA ALA A 63 21.01 -1.68 -19.62
C ALA A 63 21.02 -0.15 -19.56
N ALA A 64 21.30 0.45 -18.39
CA ALA A 64 21.23 1.91 -18.21
C ALA A 64 22.45 2.64 -18.80
N GLU A 65 22.19 3.63 -19.63
CA GLU A 65 23.23 4.57 -20.08
C GLU A 65 23.78 5.33 -18.86
N GLY A 66 25.09 5.17 -18.58
CA GLY A 66 25.74 5.75 -17.40
C GLY A 66 25.66 4.91 -16.14
N GLY A 67 25.14 3.68 -16.20
CA GLY A 67 25.17 2.68 -15.12
C GLY A 67 24.17 2.93 -13.98
N ILE A 68 23.23 3.87 -14.12
CA ILE A 68 22.18 4.15 -13.14
C ILE A 68 20.84 4.20 -13.89
N PRO A 69 19.89 3.29 -13.62
CA PRO A 69 18.55 3.32 -14.21
C PRO A 69 17.82 4.62 -13.86
N ASP A 70 17.06 5.16 -14.81
CA ASP A 70 16.20 6.30 -14.55
C ASP A 70 14.98 5.91 -13.71
N TYR A 71 14.24 6.92 -13.24
CA TYR A 71 13.04 6.73 -12.42
C TYR A 71 11.99 5.85 -13.11
N ASN A 72 11.76 6.05 -14.41
CA ASN A 72 10.75 5.29 -15.15
C ASN A 72 11.15 3.83 -15.28
N THR A 73 12.42 3.54 -15.52
CA THR A 73 12.94 2.16 -15.57
C THR A 73 12.70 1.45 -14.24
N ILE A 74 13.07 2.08 -13.11
CA ILE A 74 12.89 1.49 -11.78
C ILE A 74 11.40 1.26 -11.48
N GLN A 75 10.55 2.23 -11.80
CA GLN A 75 9.11 2.15 -11.56
C GLN A 75 8.41 1.04 -12.37
N ASN A 76 8.99 0.63 -13.47
CA ASN A 76 8.44 -0.39 -14.35
C ASN A 76 9.10 -1.77 -14.20
N LEU A 77 9.90 -2.02 -13.15
CA LEU A 77 10.45 -3.33 -12.84
C LEU A 77 9.32 -4.25 -12.31
N PRO A 78 8.89 -5.25 -13.08
CA PRO A 78 7.69 -6.00 -12.76
C PRO A 78 7.84 -6.89 -11.53
N TYR A 79 9.00 -7.48 -11.31
CA TYR A 79 9.20 -8.34 -10.16
C TYR A 79 9.42 -7.55 -8.87
N LEU A 80 10.07 -6.40 -8.95
CA LEU A 80 10.17 -5.44 -7.83
C LEU A 80 8.77 -4.99 -7.37
N ASP A 81 7.87 -4.65 -8.31
CA ASP A 81 6.48 -4.32 -8.01
C ASP A 81 5.76 -5.45 -7.28
N GLN A 82 5.93 -6.69 -7.74
CA GLN A 82 5.36 -7.88 -7.11
C GLN A 82 5.87 -8.08 -5.68
N VAL A 83 7.18 -7.94 -5.46
CA VAL A 83 7.80 -8.08 -4.13
C VAL A 83 7.26 -7.02 -3.16
N ILE A 84 7.14 -5.76 -3.61
CA ILE A 84 6.59 -4.68 -2.78
C ILE A 84 5.13 -4.96 -2.43
N HIS A 85 4.32 -5.35 -3.39
CA HIS A 85 2.91 -5.65 -3.16
C HIS A 85 2.71 -6.84 -2.22
N GLU A 86 3.51 -7.90 -2.36
CA GLU A 86 3.44 -9.05 -1.46
C GLU A 86 3.91 -8.71 -0.05
N THR A 87 4.92 -7.85 0.08
CA THR A 87 5.33 -7.32 1.38
C THR A 87 4.18 -6.57 2.05
N LEU A 88 3.51 -5.68 1.34
CA LEU A 88 2.38 -4.92 1.87
C LEU A 88 1.14 -5.80 2.14
N ARG A 89 0.97 -6.90 1.44
CA ARG A 89 -0.08 -7.88 1.72
C ARG A 89 0.15 -8.56 3.07
N MET A 90 1.35 -9.09 3.29
CA MET A 90 1.67 -9.83 4.52
C MET A 90 1.87 -8.91 5.73
N HIS A 91 2.39 -7.72 5.49
CA HIS A 91 2.73 -6.72 6.51
C HIS A 91 2.03 -5.38 6.21
N PRO A 92 0.68 -5.33 6.25
CA PRO A 92 -0.05 -4.10 5.98
C PRO A 92 0.24 -3.05 7.04
N VAL A 93 0.60 -1.84 6.60
CA VAL A 93 0.96 -0.74 7.51
C VAL A 93 -0.24 -0.26 8.32
N PHE A 94 -1.44 -0.32 7.73
CA PHE A 94 -2.66 0.17 8.39
C PHE A 94 -3.87 -0.72 8.14
N ASN A 95 -4.74 -0.81 9.16
CA ASN A 95 -6.14 -1.13 8.96
C ASN A 95 -6.91 0.16 8.61
N MET A 96 -7.93 0.06 7.78
CA MET A 96 -8.68 1.23 7.31
C MET A 96 -9.96 1.43 8.09
N THR A 97 -10.25 2.69 8.42
CA THR A 97 -11.56 3.09 8.93
C THR A 97 -12.24 4.05 7.97
N ARG A 98 -13.55 3.98 7.89
CA ARG A 98 -14.39 4.92 7.13
C ARG A 98 -15.55 5.38 8.01
N THR A 99 -16.05 6.56 7.74
CA THR A 99 -17.24 7.09 8.42
C THR A 99 -18.35 7.26 7.39
N CYS A 100 -19.53 6.78 7.71
CA CYS A 100 -20.70 6.96 6.87
C CYS A 100 -21.13 8.44 6.87
N VAL A 101 -21.06 9.09 5.72
CA VAL A 101 -21.41 10.54 5.58
C VAL A 101 -22.83 10.78 5.09
N VAL A 102 -23.50 9.70 4.63
CA VAL A 102 -24.92 9.78 4.20
C VAL A 102 -25.83 9.43 5.37
N PRO A 103 -27.09 9.90 5.39
CA PRO A 103 -28.03 9.61 6.49
C PRO A 103 -28.19 8.11 6.76
N GLU A 104 -28.28 7.32 5.70
CA GLU A 104 -28.36 5.86 5.76
C GLU A 104 -27.72 5.23 4.53
N TYR A 105 -27.04 4.10 4.71
CA TYR A 105 -26.52 3.26 3.65
C TYR A 105 -26.89 1.81 3.88
N LYS A 106 -27.77 1.25 3.06
CA LYS A 106 -28.12 -0.16 3.12
C LYS A 106 -27.03 -1.00 2.44
N VAL A 107 -26.41 -1.90 3.19
CA VAL A 107 -25.35 -2.77 2.66
C VAL A 107 -25.95 -3.77 1.68
N PRO A 108 -25.55 -3.77 0.39
CA PRO A 108 -26.11 -4.67 -0.62
C PRO A 108 -25.97 -6.15 -0.22
N GLY A 109 -27.00 -6.93 -0.47
CA GLY A 109 -27.00 -8.36 -0.16
C GLY A 109 -27.14 -8.73 1.33
N THR A 110 -27.37 -7.74 2.20
CA THR A 110 -27.54 -7.94 3.64
C THR A 110 -28.77 -7.22 4.19
N ASN A 111 -29.12 -7.50 5.46
CA ASN A 111 -30.15 -6.74 6.20
C ASN A 111 -29.54 -5.59 7.02
N TYR A 112 -28.27 -5.29 6.81
CA TYR A 112 -27.56 -4.27 7.58
C TYR A 112 -27.72 -2.90 6.96
N THR A 113 -27.98 -1.90 7.81
CA THR A 113 -28.03 -0.48 7.41
C THR A 113 -27.06 0.28 8.29
N ILE A 114 -26.14 0.99 7.65
CA ILE A 114 -25.14 1.84 8.30
C ILE A 114 -25.74 3.23 8.39
N LYS A 115 -25.76 3.82 9.58
CA LYS A 115 -26.27 5.18 9.82
C LYS A 115 -25.18 6.22 9.67
N GLN A 116 -25.60 7.47 9.52
CA GLN A 116 -24.68 8.61 9.50
C GLN A 116 -23.79 8.61 10.74
N ASP A 117 -22.53 8.97 10.55
CA ASP A 117 -21.45 9.04 11.56
C ASP A 117 -21.02 7.68 12.17
N GLU A 118 -21.63 6.57 11.77
CA GLU A 118 -21.13 5.24 12.15
C GLU A 118 -19.78 4.97 11.47
N ARG A 119 -18.87 4.38 12.25
CA ARG A 119 -17.53 4.01 11.79
C ARG A 119 -17.53 2.58 11.27
N ILE A 120 -16.99 2.40 10.09
CA ILE A 120 -16.77 1.11 9.44
C ILE A 120 -15.30 0.77 9.57
N PHE A 121 -15.00 -0.37 10.17
CA PHE A 121 -13.64 -0.89 10.25
C PHE A 121 -13.43 -1.92 9.14
N ILE A 122 -12.43 -1.70 8.30
CA ILE A 122 -12.02 -2.62 7.24
C ILE A 122 -10.80 -3.38 7.73
N ASN A 123 -10.99 -4.66 8.02
CA ASN A 123 -9.90 -5.54 8.47
C ASN A 123 -9.04 -5.94 7.27
N VAL A 124 -8.09 -5.07 6.90
CA VAL A 124 -7.19 -5.28 5.77
C VAL A 124 -6.37 -6.55 5.97
N SER A 125 -5.81 -6.76 7.16
CA SER A 125 -5.03 -7.96 7.48
C SER A 125 -5.84 -9.25 7.29
N GLY A 126 -7.11 -9.24 7.72
CA GLY A 126 -8.00 -10.39 7.55
C GLY A 126 -8.28 -10.72 6.07
N ILE A 127 -8.50 -9.69 5.24
CA ILE A 127 -8.70 -9.87 3.79
C ILE A 127 -7.41 -10.39 3.13
N HIS A 128 -6.27 -9.86 3.51
CA HIS A 128 -4.97 -10.23 2.97
C HIS A 128 -4.51 -11.64 3.38
N SER A 129 -5.07 -12.18 4.46
CA SER A 129 -4.79 -13.53 4.96
C SER A 129 -5.91 -14.54 4.63
N ASP A 130 -6.90 -14.16 3.83
CA ASP A 130 -7.99 -15.06 3.45
C ASP A 130 -7.54 -16.00 2.32
N PRO A 131 -7.54 -17.34 2.55
CA PRO A 131 -7.16 -18.34 1.52
C PRO A 131 -8.02 -18.28 0.25
N LYS A 132 -9.21 -17.69 0.32
CA LYS A 132 -10.07 -17.47 -0.83
C LYS A 132 -9.46 -16.53 -1.86
N PHE A 133 -8.70 -15.54 -1.39
CA PHE A 133 -8.07 -14.54 -2.27
C PHE A 133 -6.58 -14.84 -2.51
N TYR A 134 -5.92 -15.42 -1.50
CA TYR A 134 -4.50 -15.73 -1.51
C TYR A 134 -4.28 -17.17 -1.07
N PRO A 135 -4.12 -18.12 -2.01
CA PRO A 135 -3.76 -19.49 -1.64
C PRO A 135 -2.45 -19.50 -0.83
N ASN A 136 -2.40 -20.24 0.28
CA ASN A 136 -1.26 -20.24 1.21
C ASN A 136 -0.89 -18.84 1.73
N PRO A 137 -1.80 -18.11 2.40
CA PRO A 137 -1.60 -16.70 2.73
C PRO A 137 -0.40 -16.44 3.65
N GLU A 138 0.08 -17.44 4.37
CA GLU A 138 1.27 -17.37 5.23
C GLU A 138 2.59 -17.46 4.45
N GLU A 139 2.53 -17.82 3.16
CA GLU A 139 3.71 -17.92 2.33
C GLU A 139 3.98 -16.59 1.60
N PHE A 140 5.24 -16.10 1.69
CA PHE A 140 5.68 -14.97 0.90
C PHE A 140 5.90 -15.40 -0.54
N ASN A 141 4.97 -15.04 -1.41
CA ASN A 141 4.97 -15.41 -2.83
C ASN A 141 4.63 -14.20 -3.71
N PRO A 142 5.64 -13.50 -4.26
CA PRO A 142 5.43 -12.35 -5.14
C PRO A 142 4.58 -12.64 -6.38
N ASP A 143 4.54 -13.90 -6.85
CA ASP A 143 3.74 -14.28 -8.02
C ASP A 143 2.22 -14.12 -7.78
N ASN A 144 1.79 -13.98 -6.53
CA ASN A 144 0.43 -13.51 -6.19
C ASN A 144 0.07 -12.18 -6.85
N PHE A 145 1.07 -11.37 -7.22
CA PHE A 145 0.89 -10.07 -7.86
C PHE A 145 1.36 -10.03 -9.31
N SER A 146 1.57 -11.19 -9.94
CA SER A 146 1.81 -11.28 -11.38
C SER A 146 0.61 -10.73 -12.17
N LYS A 147 0.82 -10.37 -13.42
CA LYS A 147 -0.26 -9.88 -14.31
C LYS A 147 -1.38 -10.92 -14.44
N GLU A 148 -1.02 -12.18 -14.53
CA GLU A 148 -1.92 -13.31 -14.62
C GLU A 148 -2.76 -13.46 -13.35
N ALA A 149 -2.12 -13.45 -12.18
CA ALA A 149 -2.81 -13.55 -10.90
C ALA A 149 -3.73 -12.35 -10.65
N LYS A 150 -3.30 -11.14 -11.02
CA LYS A 150 -4.14 -9.93 -10.92
C LYS A 150 -5.38 -10.02 -11.81
N SER A 151 -5.27 -10.61 -13.01
CA SER A 151 -6.40 -10.74 -13.97
C SER A 151 -7.47 -11.74 -13.51
N THR A 152 -7.11 -12.72 -12.71
CA THR A 152 -8.03 -13.77 -12.21
C THR A 152 -8.72 -13.42 -10.90
N ARG A 153 -8.19 -12.46 -10.15
CA ARG A 153 -8.82 -11.95 -8.95
C ARG A 153 -9.95 -10.98 -9.29
N SER A 154 -11.12 -11.22 -8.74
CA SER A 154 -12.21 -10.25 -8.78
C SER A 154 -11.78 -8.97 -8.06
N PRO A 155 -12.07 -7.78 -8.62
CA PRO A 155 -11.80 -6.51 -7.97
C PRO A 155 -12.59 -6.37 -6.66
#